data_da56c9ac3d4894e4d2c28e8f823d9790
#
_entry.id   da56c9ac3d4894e4d2c28e8f823d9790
#
_cell.length_a   1.000
_cell.length_b   1.000
_cell.length_c   1.000
_cell.angle_alpha   90.00
_cell.angle_beta   90.00
_cell.angle_gamma   90.00
#
_symmetry.space_group_name_H-M   'P 1'
#
loop_
_entity.id
_entity.type
_entity.pdbx_description
1 polymer ?
#
loop_
_entity_poly.entity_id
_entity_poly.type
_entity_poly.pdbx_seq_one_letter_code
_entity_poly.pdbx_strand_id
1 'polypeptide(L)'
;MSDEIKKGLLGIVVDETTISHVVPELSTLTYRGYTVQELCDKCEFEEVAYLVLHGDLPNKKQLKKFIKEERSERKLSKQILKNIQSMPKNAHPMDVIRTCVSLMGLEDKDTKDNSPKANMRKAMKIFAKTPTAVAAYFRYRKGKKIISPSQKLSFAENFFKMMFNKV
;
A
#
# COMPACT_ATOMS: atom_id res chain seq x y z
N MET A 1 -16.43 -7.72 40.63
CA MET A 1 -15.30 -8.06 39.75
C MET A 1 -14.55 -6.75 39.49
N SER A 2 -13.33 -6.61 39.96
CA SER A 2 -12.53 -5.39 39.69
C SER A 2 -12.19 -5.38 38.21
N ASP A 3 -12.66 -4.39 37.48
CA ASP A 3 -12.29 -4.15 36.08
C ASP A 3 -10.82 -3.72 36.06
N GLU A 4 -9.93 -4.70 35.95
CA GLU A 4 -8.50 -4.43 35.81
C GLU A 4 -8.24 -3.77 34.47
N ILE A 5 -7.76 -2.53 34.50
CA ILE A 5 -7.42 -1.79 33.28
C ILE A 5 -6.21 -2.45 32.60
N LYS A 6 -6.40 -3.07 31.43
CA LYS A 6 -5.34 -3.65 30.61
C LYS A 6 -4.68 -2.55 29.77
N LYS A 7 -3.61 -1.93 30.30
CA LYS A 7 -2.87 -0.88 29.60
C LYS A 7 -2.31 -1.38 28.28
N GLY A 8 -2.59 -0.65 27.18
CA GLY A 8 -2.11 -0.99 25.85
C GLY A 8 -2.68 -2.31 25.28
N LEU A 9 -3.80 -2.81 25.82
CA LEU A 9 -4.45 -4.07 25.39
C LEU A 9 -3.56 -5.31 25.57
N LEU A 10 -2.57 -5.28 26.45
CA LEU A 10 -1.67 -6.41 26.68
C LEU A 10 -2.45 -7.66 27.10
N GLY A 11 -2.31 -8.77 26.36
CA GLY A 11 -2.99 -10.03 26.63
C GLY A 11 -4.47 -10.06 26.23
N ILE A 12 -4.98 -9.04 25.53
CA ILE A 12 -6.36 -9.01 25.03
C ILE A 12 -6.35 -9.38 23.54
N VAL A 13 -7.08 -10.43 23.18
CA VAL A 13 -7.38 -10.77 21.79
C VAL A 13 -8.49 -9.85 21.33
N VAL A 14 -8.21 -9.00 20.32
CA VAL A 14 -9.18 -8.03 19.78
C VAL A 14 -9.75 -8.47 18.44
N ASP A 15 -9.03 -9.31 17.68
CA ASP A 15 -9.49 -9.84 16.39
C ASP A 15 -8.64 -11.05 15.99
N GLU A 16 -9.10 -11.79 14.97
CA GLU A 16 -8.38 -12.88 14.33
C GLU A 16 -8.10 -12.55 12.85
N THR A 17 -6.95 -12.98 12.36
CA THR A 17 -6.57 -12.76 10.95
C THR A 17 -6.11 -14.06 10.30
N THR A 18 -6.47 -14.25 9.03
CA THR A 18 -5.93 -15.31 8.17
C THR A 18 -4.83 -14.80 7.23
N ILE A 19 -4.48 -13.52 7.32
CA ILE A 19 -3.55 -12.89 6.37
C ILE A 19 -2.12 -13.22 6.69
N SER A 20 -1.70 -13.08 7.95
CA SER A 20 -0.32 -13.29 8.35
C SER A 20 -0.22 -13.94 9.73
N HIS A 21 0.83 -14.73 9.91
CA HIS A 21 1.19 -15.33 11.19
C HIS A 21 2.69 -15.20 11.42
N VAL A 22 3.07 -14.65 12.57
CA VAL A 22 4.47 -14.60 13.01
C VAL A 22 4.78 -15.87 13.76
N VAL A 23 5.85 -16.56 13.37
CA VAL A 23 6.33 -17.81 13.98
C VAL A 23 7.69 -17.55 14.61
N PRO A 24 7.73 -17.06 15.90
CA PRO A 24 8.98 -16.64 16.54
C PRO A 24 10.02 -17.77 16.65
N GLU A 25 9.55 -18.99 16.90
CA GLU A 25 10.39 -20.18 17.09
C GLU A 25 11.21 -20.52 15.82
N LEU A 26 10.66 -20.18 14.65
CA LEU A 26 11.31 -20.39 13.36
C LEU A 26 11.92 -19.10 12.80
N SER A 27 11.86 -17.99 13.55
CA SER A 27 12.32 -16.67 13.10
C SER A 27 11.75 -16.29 11.72
N THR A 28 10.48 -16.62 11.48
CA THR A 28 9.82 -16.39 10.20
C THR A 28 8.40 -15.87 10.39
N LEU A 29 7.82 -15.43 9.29
CA LEU A 29 6.40 -15.13 9.21
C LEU A 29 5.79 -15.76 7.95
N THR A 30 4.50 -15.96 7.96
CA THR A 30 3.77 -16.47 6.79
C THR A 30 2.74 -15.46 6.32
N TYR A 31 2.48 -15.42 5.01
CA TYR A 31 1.33 -14.78 4.40
C TYR A 31 0.43 -15.84 3.78
N ARG A 32 -0.82 -15.92 4.24
CA ARG A 32 -1.80 -16.91 3.76
C ARG A 32 -1.25 -18.35 3.78
N GLY A 33 -0.40 -18.68 4.75
CA GLY A 33 0.20 -20.00 4.93
C GLY A 33 1.54 -20.23 4.21
N TYR A 34 1.94 -19.36 3.29
CA TYR A 34 3.25 -19.42 2.63
C TYR A 34 4.30 -18.70 3.47
N THR A 35 5.50 -19.27 3.61
CA THR A 35 6.60 -18.58 4.27
C THR A 35 7.09 -17.40 3.45
N VAL A 36 7.53 -16.32 4.11
CA VAL A 36 8.06 -15.16 3.38
C VAL A 36 9.29 -15.51 2.57
N GLN A 37 10.10 -16.50 3.01
CA GLN A 37 11.26 -16.99 2.29
C GLN A 37 10.84 -17.59 0.94
N GLU A 38 9.84 -18.49 0.94
CA GLU A 38 9.34 -19.10 -0.30
C GLU A 38 8.74 -18.05 -1.25
N LEU A 39 8.02 -17.05 -0.70
CA LEU A 39 7.45 -15.99 -1.50
C LEU A 39 8.53 -15.09 -2.12
N CYS A 40 9.60 -14.79 -1.37
CA CYS A 40 10.74 -14.02 -1.89
C CYS A 40 11.50 -14.76 -3.00
N ASP A 41 11.63 -16.09 -2.87
CA ASP A 41 12.39 -16.89 -3.81
C ASP A 41 11.62 -17.22 -5.11
N LYS A 42 10.29 -17.33 -5.03
CA LYS A 42 9.46 -17.92 -6.09
C LYS A 42 8.43 -16.98 -6.71
N CYS A 43 8.16 -15.84 -6.09
CA CYS A 43 7.07 -14.94 -6.50
C CYS A 43 7.57 -13.52 -6.78
N GLU A 44 6.94 -12.88 -7.74
CA GLU A 44 7.07 -11.44 -7.94
C GLU A 44 6.23 -10.67 -6.89
N PHE A 45 6.58 -9.41 -6.65
CA PHE A 45 5.88 -8.58 -5.66
C PHE A 45 4.37 -8.49 -5.91
N GLU A 46 3.96 -8.38 -7.18
CA GLU A 46 2.56 -8.28 -7.57
C GLU A 46 1.77 -9.58 -7.29
N GLU A 47 2.43 -10.75 -7.33
CA GLU A 47 1.83 -12.03 -6.97
C GLU A 47 1.58 -12.11 -5.47
N VAL A 48 2.54 -11.67 -4.67
CA VAL A 48 2.39 -11.61 -3.20
C VAL A 48 1.33 -10.59 -2.79
N ALA A 49 1.28 -9.43 -3.45
CA ALA A 49 0.23 -8.44 -3.21
C ALA A 49 -1.17 -9.00 -3.54
N TYR A 50 -1.30 -9.74 -4.64
CA TYR A 50 -2.53 -10.43 -4.98
C TYR A 50 -2.90 -11.46 -3.91
N LEU A 51 -1.96 -12.31 -3.49
CA LEU A 51 -2.15 -13.32 -2.44
C LEU A 51 -2.71 -12.70 -1.15
N VAL A 52 -2.10 -11.63 -0.68
CA VAL A 52 -2.52 -10.94 0.56
C VAL A 52 -3.96 -10.42 0.43
N LEU A 53 -4.30 -9.80 -0.70
CA LEU A 53 -5.61 -9.19 -0.92
C LEU A 53 -6.71 -10.20 -1.25
N HIS A 54 -6.40 -11.29 -1.95
CA HIS A 54 -7.39 -12.23 -2.47
C HIS A 54 -7.41 -13.60 -1.81
N GLY A 55 -6.40 -13.94 -1.01
CA GLY A 55 -6.35 -15.18 -0.23
C GLY A 55 -5.50 -16.30 -0.85
N ASP A 56 -5.38 -16.34 -2.17
CA ASP A 56 -4.63 -17.36 -2.92
C ASP A 56 -3.68 -16.74 -3.94
N LEU A 57 -2.65 -17.48 -4.36
CA LEU A 57 -1.77 -17.06 -5.45
C LEU A 57 -2.54 -16.95 -6.78
N PRO A 58 -2.24 -15.94 -7.60
CA PRO A 58 -2.96 -15.73 -8.84
C PRO A 58 -2.55 -16.73 -9.93
N ASN A 59 -3.51 -17.16 -10.75
CA ASN A 59 -3.16 -17.71 -12.05
C ASN A 59 -2.72 -16.58 -13.03
N LYS A 60 -2.16 -16.95 -14.19
CA LYS A 60 -1.65 -15.98 -15.18
C LYS A 60 -2.68 -14.93 -15.62
N LYS A 61 -3.96 -15.32 -15.76
CA LYS A 61 -5.04 -14.39 -16.15
C LYS A 61 -5.38 -13.41 -15.04
N GLN A 62 -5.45 -13.89 -13.80
CA GLN A 62 -5.72 -13.09 -12.62
C GLN A 62 -4.59 -12.09 -12.37
N LEU A 63 -3.33 -12.54 -12.43
CA LEU A 63 -2.16 -11.67 -12.28
C LEU A 63 -2.15 -10.56 -13.33
N LYS A 64 -2.36 -10.90 -14.60
CA LYS A 64 -2.43 -9.92 -15.70
C LYS A 64 -3.51 -8.85 -15.47
N LYS A 65 -4.69 -9.27 -14.99
CA LYS A 65 -5.78 -8.34 -14.65
C LYS A 65 -5.40 -7.44 -13.48
N PHE A 66 -4.86 -8.02 -12.42
CA PHE A 66 -4.44 -7.30 -11.21
C PHE A 66 -3.38 -6.23 -11.52
N ILE A 67 -2.32 -6.60 -12.25
CA ILE A 67 -1.28 -5.67 -12.69
C ILE A 67 -1.85 -4.53 -13.54
N LYS A 68 -2.77 -4.84 -14.45
CA LYS A 68 -3.42 -3.82 -15.29
C LYS A 68 -4.23 -2.82 -14.43
N GLU A 69 -4.97 -3.32 -13.48
CA GLU A 69 -5.78 -2.51 -12.56
C GLU A 69 -4.89 -1.64 -11.66
N GLU A 70 -3.89 -2.23 -11.03
CA GLU A 70 -2.91 -1.51 -10.20
C GLU A 70 -2.25 -0.36 -10.99
N ARG A 71 -1.72 -0.65 -12.18
CA ARG A 71 -1.05 0.35 -13.03
C ARG A 71 -1.98 1.50 -13.41
N SER A 72 -3.26 1.22 -13.65
CA SER A 72 -4.25 2.26 -14.00
C SER A 72 -4.54 3.22 -12.84
N GLU A 73 -4.39 2.76 -11.58
CA GLU A 73 -4.70 3.52 -10.37
C GLU A 73 -3.50 4.31 -9.80
N ARG A 74 -2.27 4.13 -10.32
CA ARG A 74 -1.04 4.76 -9.78
C ARG A 74 -1.07 6.28 -9.70
N LYS A 75 -1.85 6.95 -10.56
CA LYS A 75 -1.79 8.40 -10.71
C LYS A 75 -2.53 9.12 -9.60
N LEU A 76 -1.87 10.11 -8.98
CA LEU A 76 -2.52 11.06 -8.08
C LEU A 76 -3.27 12.15 -8.86
N SER A 77 -4.32 12.70 -8.27
CA SER A 77 -5.01 13.86 -8.80
C SER A 77 -4.11 15.10 -8.78
N LYS A 78 -4.45 16.07 -9.62
CA LYS A 78 -3.76 17.39 -9.61
C LYS A 78 -3.91 18.07 -8.25
N GLN A 79 -5.03 17.88 -7.57
CA GLN A 79 -5.29 18.49 -6.27
C GLN A 79 -4.41 17.90 -5.18
N ILE A 80 -4.27 16.56 -5.12
CA ILE A 80 -3.35 15.91 -4.16
C ILE A 80 -1.90 16.35 -4.41
N LEU A 81 -1.47 16.44 -5.68
CA LEU A 81 -0.12 16.92 -6.02
C LEU A 81 0.11 18.38 -5.58
N LYS A 82 -0.88 19.27 -5.75
CA LYS A 82 -0.82 20.65 -5.23
C LYS A 82 -0.71 20.67 -3.71
N ASN A 83 -1.51 19.86 -3.02
CA ASN A 83 -1.46 19.75 -1.57
C ASN A 83 -0.08 19.27 -1.09
N ILE A 84 0.52 18.26 -1.73
CA ILE A 84 1.88 17.81 -1.41
C ILE A 84 2.89 18.97 -1.56
N GLN A 85 2.76 19.77 -2.61
CA GLN A 85 3.66 20.90 -2.88
C GLN A 85 3.45 22.11 -1.96
N SER A 86 2.36 22.15 -1.20
CA SER A 86 2.11 23.18 -0.18
C SER A 86 2.53 22.74 1.24
N MET A 87 2.87 21.46 1.44
CA MET A 87 3.26 20.95 2.75
C MET A 87 4.68 21.42 3.15
N PRO A 88 4.96 21.60 4.45
CA PRO A 88 6.30 21.91 4.90
C PRO A 88 7.31 20.85 4.48
N LYS A 89 8.45 21.27 3.92
CA LYS A 89 9.50 20.34 3.45
C LYS A 89 10.18 19.56 4.57
N ASN A 90 10.09 20.04 5.81
CA ASN A 90 10.61 19.40 7.01
C ASN A 90 9.57 18.58 7.77
N ALA A 91 8.33 18.47 7.28
CA ALA A 91 7.31 17.64 7.90
C ALA A 91 7.75 16.17 7.93
N HIS A 92 7.28 15.43 8.95
CA HIS A 92 7.54 13.99 9.01
C HIS A 92 6.86 13.28 7.84
N PRO A 93 7.55 12.42 7.07
CA PRO A 93 6.99 11.80 5.87
C PRO A 93 5.69 11.02 6.12
N MET A 94 5.57 10.36 7.28
CA MET A 94 4.35 9.61 7.63
C MET A 94 3.14 10.53 7.83
N ASP A 95 3.32 11.75 8.34
CA ASP A 95 2.22 12.71 8.47
C ASP A 95 1.71 13.17 7.11
N VAL A 96 2.64 13.35 6.16
CA VAL A 96 2.28 13.67 4.78
C VAL A 96 1.53 12.52 4.13
N ILE A 97 1.98 11.28 4.28
CA ILE A 97 1.33 10.10 3.69
C ILE A 97 -0.06 9.91 4.30
N ARG A 98 -0.20 10.02 5.63
CA ARG A 98 -1.50 9.98 6.31
C ARG A 98 -2.47 11.02 5.75
N THR A 99 -1.99 12.25 5.56
CA THR A 99 -2.78 13.33 4.95
C THR A 99 -3.16 13.01 3.51
N CYS A 100 -2.22 12.46 2.70
CA CYS A 100 -2.52 12.04 1.33
C CYS A 100 -3.60 10.95 1.26
N VAL A 101 -3.54 9.95 2.16
CA VAL A 101 -4.58 8.89 2.22
C VAL A 101 -5.94 9.50 2.57
N SER A 102 -5.99 10.46 3.51
CA SER A 102 -7.23 11.18 3.84
C SER A 102 -7.78 11.97 2.64
N LEU A 103 -6.90 12.65 1.90
CA LEU A 103 -7.28 13.36 0.66
C LEU A 103 -7.79 12.40 -0.43
N MET A 104 -7.20 11.22 -0.57
CA MET A 104 -7.71 10.18 -1.48
C MET A 104 -9.12 9.75 -1.10
N GLY A 105 -9.40 9.64 0.20
CA GLY A 105 -10.74 9.34 0.72
C GLY A 105 -11.76 10.44 0.41
N LEU A 106 -11.36 11.72 0.49
CA LEU A 106 -12.25 12.85 0.14
C LEU A 106 -12.61 12.89 -1.36
N GLU A 107 -11.71 12.41 -2.23
CA GLU A 107 -11.96 12.34 -3.67
C GLU A 107 -12.74 11.09 -4.09
N ASP A 108 -12.86 10.09 -3.21
CA ASP A 108 -13.52 8.83 -3.53
C ASP A 108 -15.04 8.93 -3.31
N LYS A 109 -15.81 8.81 -4.38
CA LYS A 109 -17.27 8.86 -4.36
C LYS A 109 -17.90 7.75 -3.52
N ASP A 110 -17.19 6.62 -3.41
CA ASP A 110 -17.65 5.42 -2.70
C ASP A 110 -17.13 5.35 -1.25
N THR A 111 -16.61 6.44 -0.69
CA THR A 111 -16.00 6.46 0.66
C THR A 111 -16.90 5.85 1.73
N LYS A 112 -18.22 6.11 1.65
CA LYS A 112 -19.22 5.62 2.62
C LYS A 112 -19.67 4.17 2.38
N ASP A 113 -19.42 3.60 1.20
CA ASP A 113 -19.76 2.21 0.90
C ASP A 113 -18.71 1.26 1.52
N ASN A 114 -19.12 0.47 2.51
CA ASN A 114 -18.29 -0.51 3.21
C ASN A 114 -18.53 -1.95 2.74
N SER A 115 -19.17 -2.14 1.59
CA SER A 115 -19.30 -3.47 1.00
C SER A 115 -17.92 -4.07 0.70
N PRO A 116 -17.75 -5.42 0.75
CA PRO A 116 -16.49 -6.08 0.43
C PRO A 116 -15.92 -5.67 -0.94
N LYS A 117 -16.80 -5.49 -1.92
CA LYS A 117 -16.44 -5.04 -3.27
C LYS A 117 -15.89 -3.60 -3.29
N ALA A 118 -16.53 -2.68 -2.57
CA ALA A 118 -16.06 -1.31 -2.45
C ALA A 118 -14.75 -1.23 -1.66
N ASN A 119 -14.62 -2.00 -0.58
CA ASN A 119 -13.39 -2.07 0.21
C ASN A 119 -12.22 -2.59 -0.60
N MET A 120 -12.41 -3.61 -1.44
CA MET A 120 -11.37 -4.10 -2.35
C MET A 120 -10.93 -3.03 -3.37
N ARG A 121 -11.87 -2.28 -3.96
CA ARG A 121 -11.53 -1.14 -4.84
C ARG A 121 -10.74 -0.06 -4.11
N LYS A 122 -11.16 0.31 -2.88
CA LYS A 122 -10.45 1.30 -2.06
C LYS A 122 -9.05 0.81 -1.68
N ALA A 123 -8.91 -0.46 -1.30
CA ALA A 123 -7.61 -1.07 -1.01
C ALA A 123 -6.68 -1.01 -2.23
N MET A 124 -7.16 -1.35 -3.43
CA MET A 124 -6.39 -1.25 -4.67
C MET A 124 -5.95 0.19 -4.96
N LYS A 125 -6.83 1.17 -4.79
CA LYS A 125 -6.49 2.59 -5.00
C LYS A 125 -5.41 3.07 -4.02
N ILE A 126 -5.54 2.73 -2.74
CA ILE A 126 -4.54 3.10 -1.71
C ILE A 126 -3.22 2.40 -2.02
N PHE A 127 -3.23 1.10 -2.30
CA PHE A 127 -2.06 0.32 -2.66
C PHE A 127 -1.29 0.93 -3.84
N ALA A 128 -1.98 1.23 -4.93
CA ALA A 128 -1.35 1.75 -6.15
C ALA A 128 -0.87 3.20 -6.03
N LYS A 129 -1.58 4.05 -5.26
CA LYS A 129 -1.29 5.50 -5.16
C LYS A 129 -0.28 5.85 -4.08
N THR A 130 -0.16 5.06 -3.02
CA THR A 130 0.74 5.36 -1.89
C THR A 130 2.20 5.51 -2.32
N PRO A 131 2.80 4.64 -3.15
CA PRO A 131 4.16 4.83 -3.64
C PRO A 131 4.35 6.14 -4.43
N THR A 132 3.34 6.54 -5.19
CA THR A 132 3.37 7.80 -5.93
C THR A 132 3.37 9.00 -4.98
N ALA A 133 2.58 8.95 -3.88
CA ALA A 133 2.58 10.00 -2.87
C ALA A 133 3.93 10.10 -2.14
N VAL A 134 4.50 8.95 -1.76
CA VAL A 134 5.84 8.87 -1.14
C VAL A 134 6.90 9.51 -2.05
N ALA A 135 6.96 9.08 -3.30
CA ALA A 135 7.93 9.58 -4.26
C ALA A 135 7.73 11.07 -4.58
N ALA A 136 6.48 11.53 -4.70
CA ALA A 136 6.16 12.92 -4.95
C ALA A 136 6.66 13.83 -3.82
N TYR A 137 6.37 13.46 -2.56
CA TYR A 137 6.84 14.23 -1.41
C TYR A 137 8.37 14.17 -1.26
N PHE A 138 8.99 12.99 -1.42
CA PHE A 138 10.45 12.86 -1.39
C PHE A 138 11.13 13.81 -2.39
N ARG A 139 10.65 13.86 -3.63
CA ARG A 139 11.21 14.74 -4.66
C ARG A 139 10.94 16.22 -4.35
N TYR A 140 9.73 16.56 -3.95
CA TYR A 140 9.34 17.91 -3.59
C TYR A 140 10.22 18.47 -2.46
N ARG A 141 10.40 17.72 -1.34
CA ARG A 141 11.23 18.17 -0.22
C ARG A 141 12.71 18.35 -0.57
N LYS A 142 13.19 17.64 -1.60
CA LYS A 142 14.55 17.78 -2.17
C LYS A 142 14.67 18.83 -3.27
N GLY A 143 13.64 19.62 -3.53
CA GLY A 143 13.61 20.62 -4.59
C GLY A 143 13.65 20.04 -6.02
N LYS A 144 13.31 18.75 -6.18
CA LYS A 144 13.32 18.06 -7.48
C LYS A 144 11.92 18.00 -8.09
N LYS A 145 11.87 18.02 -9.44
CA LYS A 145 10.61 17.86 -10.17
C LYS A 145 9.97 16.49 -9.87
N ILE A 146 8.66 16.49 -9.54
CA ILE A 146 7.89 15.26 -9.35
C ILE A 146 7.81 14.49 -10.68
N ILE A 147 8.00 13.18 -10.63
CA ILE A 147 7.94 12.28 -11.78
C ILE A 147 6.61 11.54 -11.75
N SER A 148 5.91 11.53 -12.86
CA SER A 148 4.67 10.79 -13.02
C SER A 148 4.91 9.28 -13.04
N PRO A 149 3.98 8.47 -12.48
CA PRO A 149 4.10 7.01 -12.53
C PRO A 149 4.03 6.47 -13.96
N SER A 150 4.74 5.39 -14.20
CA SER A 150 4.71 4.62 -15.44
C SER A 150 3.62 3.55 -15.39
N GLN A 151 2.94 3.32 -16.52
CA GLN A 151 2.00 2.20 -16.67
C GLN A 151 2.66 0.94 -17.27
N LYS A 152 3.98 1.01 -17.58
CA LYS A 152 4.70 -0.10 -18.22
C LYS A 152 5.60 -0.86 -17.28
N LEU A 153 6.20 -0.16 -16.31
CA LEU A 153 7.14 -0.72 -15.34
C LEU A 153 6.42 -1.55 -14.27
N SER A 154 7.13 -2.54 -13.69
CA SER A 154 6.69 -3.26 -12.49
C SER A 154 6.47 -2.28 -11.32
N PHE A 155 5.90 -2.76 -10.23
CA PHE A 155 5.65 -1.92 -9.06
C PHE A 155 6.94 -1.33 -8.48
N ALA A 156 7.96 -2.18 -8.29
CA ALA A 156 9.25 -1.77 -7.74
C ALA A 156 10.01 -0.83 -8.68
N GLU A 157 10.15 -1.19 -9.96
CA GLU A 157 10.81 -0.34 -10.98
C GLU A 157 10.15 1.04 -11.08
N ASN A 158 8.81 1.08 -11.07
CA ASN A 158 8.07 2.35 -11.10
C ASN A 158 8.36 3.21 -9.89
N PHE A 159 8.41 2.61 -8.69
CA PHE A 159 8.76 3.32 -7.46
C PHE A 159 10.17 3.92 -7.52
N PHE A 160 11.17 3.12 -7.90
CA PHE A 160 12.56 3.58 -8.06
C PHE A 160 12.68 4.68 -9.10
N LYS A 161 11.99 4.53 -10.24
CA LYS A 161 11.96 5.59 -11.26
C LYS A 161 11.38 6.89 -10.71
N MET A 162 10.26 6.83 -9.99
CA MET A 162 9.66 8.03 -9.43
C MET A 162 10.55 8.68 -8.36
N MET A 163 11.24 7.90 -7.54
CA MET A 163 12.15 8.40 -6.49
C MET A 163 13.44 8.99 -7.07
N PHE A 164 14.13 8.25 -7.93
CA PHE A 164 15.53 8.50 -8.30
C PHE A 164 15.73 8.87 -9.77
N ASN A 165 14.70 8.76 -10.60
CA ASN A 165 14.77 8.93 -12.06
C ASN A 165 15.68 7.90 -12.75
N LYS A 166 15.79 6.71 -12.15
CA LYS A 166 16.57 5.57 -12.65
C LYS A 166 15.71 4.31 -12.54
N VAL A 167 15.89 3.39 -13.45
CA VAL A 167 15.34 2.02 -13.41
C VAL A 167 16.53 1.08 -13.38
#